data_85292972429ad4c53dad4a71edee6dc8
#
_entry.id   85292972429ad4c53dad4a71edee6dc8
#
_cell.length_a   1.000
_cell.length_b   1.000
_cell.length_c   1.000
_cell.angle_alpha   90.00
_cell.angle_beta   90.00
_cell.angle_gamma   90.00
#
_symmetry.space_group_name_H-M   'P 1'
#
loop_
_entity.id
_entity.type
_entity.pdbx_description
1 polymer ?
#
loop_
_entity_poly.entity_id
_entity_poly.type
_entity_poly.pdbx_seq_one_letter_code
_entity_poly.pdbx_strand_id
1 'polypeptide(L)'
;IKKNNIIYVGQKLIIPKYSTGKKPKLNLVNKNISEKGKIKRKQEKDKALFIWPVRGKIILKYGMIKPGLHNDGINISANNGEDVVASRQGKVIYAGNEIPGYGNLILIKHDNKWITAYAHLERIFLKRGAQVKKGEKIGIVGSSGNVNSSQLHFEIRKGKKALNPREYLSWPYSVFDFKFATNWTAVLPE
;
A
#
# COMPACT_ATOMS: atom_id res chain seq x y z
N ILE A 1 10.13 33.58 5.60
CA ILE A 1 11.05 32.66 4.87
C ILE A 1 10.23 31.45 4.45
N LYS A 2 9.86 31.35 3.16
CA LYS A 2 9.15 30.19 2.60
C LYS A 2 10.15 29.04 2.52
N LYS A 3 9.99 28.01 3.37
CA LYS A 3 10.71 26.75 3.23
C LYS A 3 10.11 25.97 2.05
N ASN A 4 10.88 25.81 1.00
CA ASN A 4 10.54 24.93 -0.13
C ASN A 4 10.44 23.50 0.39
N ASN A 5 9.22 22.97 0.50
CA ASN A 5 8.97 21.58 0.84
C ASN A 5 9.17 20.72 -0.41
N ILE A 6 10.41 20.52 -0.81
CA ILE A 6 10.77 19.55 -1.86
C ILE A 6 11.00 18.21 -1.15
N ILE A 7 10.12 17.24 -1.39
CA ILE A 7 10.29 15.88 -0.89
C ILE A 7 10.96 15.06 -1.98
N TYR A 8 12.15 14.53 -1.70
CA TYR A 8 12.87 13.65 -2.62
C TYR A 8 12.37 12.21 -2.46
N VAL A 9 12.42 11.43 -3.55
CA VAL A 9 12.16 9.98 -3.51
C VAL A 9 13.10 9.34 -2.49
N GLY A 10 12.56 8.71 -1.45
CA GLY A 10 13.30 8.19 -0.29
C GLY A 10 13.18 9.02 1.00
N GLN A 11 12.46 10.13 1.00
CA GLN A 11 12.24 10.94 2.20
C GLN A 11 11.19 10.31 3.11
N LYS A 12 11.53 10.10 4.39
CA LYS A 12 10.63 9.50 5.39
C LYS A 12 9.38 10.36 5.61
N LEU A 13 8.22 9.82 5.26
CA LEU A 13 6.93 10.44 5.54
C LEU A 13 6.67 10.46 7.06
N ILE A 14 6.66 11.64 7.69
CA ILE A 14 6.29 11.79 9.09
C ILE A 14 4.78 12.00 9.17
N ILE A 15 4.04 10.97 9.57
CA ILE A 15 2.60 11.06 9.81
C ILE A 15 2.39 11.69 11.19
N PRO A 16 1.67 12.84 11.33
CA PRO A 16 1.43 13.47 12.63
C PRO A 16 0.71 12.51 13.59
N LYS A 17 1.19 12.43 14.82
CA LYS A 17 0.49 11.69 15.90
C LYS A 17 -0.78 12.44 16.29
N TYR A 18 -1.94 11.82 16.11
CA TYR A 18 -3.15 12.26 16.80
C TYR A 18 -3.11 11.75 18.24
N SER A 19 -3.08 12.68 19.19
CA SER A 19 -3.24 12.38 20.61
C SER A 19 -4.74 12.23 20.90
N THR A 20 -5.19 11.03 21.20
CA THR A 20 -6.47 10.81 21.89
C THR A 20 -6.18 10.19 23.24
N GLY A 21 -6.72 10.84 24.24
CA GLY A 21 -6.42 10.65 25.65
C GLY A 21 -6.74 9.28 26.24
N LYS A 22 -6.09 9.09 27.42
CA LYS A 22 -6.28 8.10 28.47
C LYS A 22 -5.96 6.64 28.15
N LYS A 23 -4.85 6.19 28.73
CA LYS A 23 -4.40 4.79 28.81
C LYS A 23 -5.18 4.04 29.88
N PRO A 24 -5.66 2.81 29.65
CA PRO A 24 -5.94 1.88 30.73
C PRO A 24 -4.65 1.16 31.17
N LYS A 25 -4.45 1.06 32.49
CA LYS A 25 -3.40 0.24 33.11
C LYS A 25 -3.73 -1.24 32.88
N LEU A 26 -2.82 -1.99 32.27
CA LEU A 26 -2.88 -3.47 32.24
C LEU A 26 -1.84 -4.04 33.19
N ASN A 27 -2.32 -4.89 34.10
CA ASN A 27 -1.53 -5.68 35.03
C ASN A 27 -0.70 -6.72 34.29
N LEU A 28 0.58 -6.81 34.66
CA LEU A 28 1.51 -7.85 34.21
C LEU A 28 1.18 -9.17 34.91
N VAL A 29 0.86 -10.20 34.13
CA VAL A 29 0.97 -11.60 34.54
C VAL A 29 1.95 -12.29 33.62
N ASN A 30 3.03 -12.77 34.20
CA ASN A 30 4.10 -13.53 33.56
C ASN A 30 3.58 -14.81 32.88
N LYS A 31 3.97 -15.01 31.62
CA LYS A 31 4.16 -16.36 31.07
C LYS A 31 5.25 -16.33 29.98
N ASN A 32 6.37 -16.94 30.31
CA ASN A 32 7.48 -17.22 29.39
C ASN A 32 7.02 -18.17 28.27
N ILE A 33 6.66 -17.63 27.12
CA ILE A 33 6.55 -18.37 25.86
C ILE A 33 7.54 -17.70 24.93
N SER A 34 8.47 -18.48 24.37
CA SER A 34 9.60 -17.98 23.61
C SER A 34 9.15 -16.96 22.55
N GLU A 35 9.68 -15.74 22.62
CA GLU A 35 9.33 -14.62 21.74
C GLU A 35 9.53 -14.98 20.27
N LYS A 36 10.50 -15.84 19.95
CA LYS A 36 10.76 -16.33 18.59
C LYS A 36 9.56 -17.07 17.95
N GLY A 37 8.84 -17.88 18.74
CA GLY A 37 7.65 -18.60 18.25
C GLY A 37 6.44 -17.68 18.02
N LYS A 38 6.30 -16.62 18.82
CA LYS A 38 5.22 -15.62 18.65
C LYS A 38 5.45 -14.72 17.44
N ILE A 39 6.71 -14.34 17.18
CA ILE A 39 7.08 -13.53 16.01
C ILE A 39 6.84 -14.31 14.72
N LYS A 40 7.25 -15.59 14.66
CA LYS A 40 7.06 -16.45 13.48
C LYS A 40 5.58 -16.68 13.15
N ARG A 41 4.74 -17.00 14.15
CA ARG A 41 3.28 -17.16 13.99
C ARG A 41 2.57 -15.86 13.59
N LYS A 42 3.06 -14.70 14.05
CA LYS A 42 2.51 -13.40 13.69
C LYS A 42 2.85 -13.02 12.26
N GLN A 43 4.05 -13.34 11.79
CA GLN A 43 4.47 -13.11 10.40
C GLN A 43 3.72 -14.01 9.42
N GLU A 44 3.43 -15.28 9.78
CA GLU A 44 2.63 -16.18 8.95
C GLU A 44 1.16 -15.74 8.86
N LYS A 45 0.62 -15.14 9.93
CA LYS A 45 -0.74 -14.59 9.95
C LYS A 45 -0.90 -13.31 9.13
N ASP A 46 0.20 -12.60 8.86
CA ASP A 46 0.22 -11.36 8.09
C ASP A 46 0.44 -11.59 6.57
N LYS A 47 0.80 -12.82 6.15
CA LYS A 47 0.89 -13.19 4.73
C LYS A 47 -0.51 -13.22 4.10
N ALA A 48 -0.63 -12.75 2.86
CA ALA A 48 -1.89 -12.70 2.09
C ALA A 48 -3.01 -11.83 2.71
N LEU A 49 -2.65 -10.82 3.51
CA LEU A 49 -3.63 -9.90 4.10
C LEU A 49 -4.22 -8.90 3.10
N PHE A 50 -3.50 -8.64 2.02
CA PHE A 50 -3.82 -7.63 1.01
C PHE A 50 -4.04 -8.28 -0.34
N ILE A 51 -5.00 -7.78 -1.12
CA ILE A 51 -5.14 -8.15 -2.53
C ILE A 51 -4.36 -7.17 -3.40
N TRP A 52 -4.01 -7.62 -4.61
CA TRP A 52 -3.44 -6.76 -5.62
C TRP A 52 -4.38 -5.60 -5.94
N PRO A 53 -3.89 -4.34 -5.91
CA PRO A 53 -4.74 -3.15 -6.12
C PRO A 53 -5.07 -2.91 -7.59
N VAL A 54 -4.26 -3.44 -8.50
CA VAL A 54 -4.43 -3.37 -9.96
C VAL A 54 -3.74 -4.58 -10.58
N ARG A 55 -4.16 -4.98 -11.77
CA ARG A 55 -3.45 -5.96 -12.59
C ARG A 55 -2.36 -5.28 -13.41
N GLY A 56 -1.21 -5.92 -13.55
CA GLY A 56 -0.12 -5.32 -14.33
C GLY A 56 1.24 -5.93 -14.02
N LYS A 57 2.24 -5.53 -14.80
CA LYS A 57 3.64 -5.95 -14.63
C LYS A 57 4.34 -5.05 -13.63
N ILE A 58 5.08 -5.62 -12.68
CA ILE A 58 5.96 -4.83 -11.80
C ILE A 58 7.12 -4.30 -12.64
N ILE A 59 7.21 -2.99 -12.79
CA ILE A 59 8.28 -2.29 -13.50
C ILE A 59 9.37 -1.76 -12.58
N LEU A 60 9.06 -1.56 -11.29
CA LEU A 60 10.03 -1.17 -10.27
C LEU A 60 9.73 -1.93 -8.98
N LYS A 61 10.73 -2.64 -8.46
CA LYS A 61 10.61 -3.45 -7.24
C LYS A 61 10.86 -2.59 -5.99
N TYR A 62 10.36 -3.05 -4.84
CA TYR A 62 10.71 -2.52 -3.53
C TYR A 62 12.21 -2.70 -3.26
N GLY A 63 12.82 -1.70 -2.64
CA GLY A 63 14.20 -1.76 -2.18
C GLY A 63 15.11 -0.71 -2.79
N MET A 64 16.40 -0.92 -2.64
CA MET A 64 17.43 -0.02 -3.18
C MET A 64 17.46 -0.09 -4.70
N ILE A 65 17.30 1.05 -5.37
CA ILE A 65 17.41 1.18 -6.84
C ILE A 65 18.87 1.48 -7.22
N LYS A 66 19.47 2.41 -6.50
CA LYS A 66 20.89 2.80 -6.59
C LYS A 66 21.31 3.45 -5.28
N PRO A 67 22.63 3.67 -5.03
CA PRO A 67 23.08 4.35 -3.82
C PRO A 67 22.31 5.66 -3.58
N GLY A 68 21.71 5.78 -2.40
CA GLY A 68 20.91 6.94 -2.01
C GLY A 68 19.47 6.99 -2.54
N LEU A 69 19.04 6.04 -3.38
CA LEU A 69 17.69 5.97 -3.90
C LEU A 69 17.01 4.63 -3.54
N HIS A 70 15.92 4.71 -2.78
CA HIS A 70 15.15 3.56 -2.32
C HIS A 70 13.68 3.68 -2.77
N ASN A 71 13.10 2.60 -3.28
CA ASN A 71 11.68 2.51 -3.57
C ASN A 71 10.95 1.91 -2.37
N ASP A 72 10.09 2.67 -1.72
CA ASP A 72 9.32 2.25 -0.53
C ASP A 72 8.11 1.36 -0.87
N GLY A 73 7.89 1.10 -2.15
CA GLY A 73 6.79 0.28 -2.67
C GLY A 73 7.17 -0.55 -3.90
N ILE A 74 6.17 -0.85 -4.71
CA ILE A 74 6.33 -1.41 -6.05
C ILE A 74 5.63 -0.49 -7.05
N ASN A 75 6.18 -0.38 -8.27
CA ASN A 75 5.48 0.29 -9.35
C ASN A 75 4.94 -0.76 -10.32
N ILE A 76 3.65 -0.67 -10.59
CA ILE A 76 2.90 -1.61 -11.42
C ILE A 76 2.46 -0.87 -12.69
N SER A 77 3.00 -1.27 -13.84
CA SER A 77 2.53 -0.77 -15.14
C SER A 77 1.13 -1.30 -15.41
N ALA A 78 0.21 -0.41 -15.73
CA ALA A 78 -1.16 -0.72 -16.07
C ALA A 78 -1.69 0.33 -17.05
N ASN A 79 -2.81 0.04 -17.72
CA ASN A 79 -3.39 0.97 -18.67
C ASN A 79 -3.93 2.22 -17.97
N ASN A 80 -3.80 3.36 -18.63
CA ASN A 80 -4.44 4.59 -18.15
C ASN A 80 -5.95 4.39 -18.03
N GLY A 81 -6.54 4.80 -16.91
CA GLY A 81 -7.96 4.63 -16.64
C GLY A 81 -8.34 3.26 -16.05
N GLU A 82 -7.41 2.31 -15.90
CA GLU A 82 -7.68 1.01 -15.28
C GLU A 82 -8.04 1.18 -13.80
N ASP A 83 -8.99 0.38 -13.31
CA ASP A 83 -9.52 0.47 -11.96
C ASP A 83 -8.47 0.11 -10.90
N VAL A 84 -8.30 1.00 -9.92
CA VAL A 84 -7.51 0.76 -8.72
C VAL A 84 -8.45 0.47 -7.56
N VAL A 85 -8.22 -0.67 -6.89
CA VAL A 85 -9.05 -1.11 -5.76
C VAL A 85 -8.30 -1.07 -4.43
N ALA A 86 -9.03 -0.88 -3.33
CA ALA A 86 -8.49 -0.95 -1.99
C ALA A 86 -7.99 -2.38 -1.69
N SER A 87 -6.70 -2.53 -1.41
CA SER A 87 -6.08 -3.83 -1.14
C SER A 87 -6.61 -4.49 0.12
N ARG A 88 -7.17 -3.72 1.05
CA ARG A 88 -7.80 -4.16 2.29
C ARG A 88 -8.81 -3.13 2.76
N GLN A 89 -9.81 -3.56 3.54
CA GLN A 89 -10.75 -2.65 4.19
C GLN A 89 -10.04 -1.65 5.12
N GLY A 90 -10.56 -0.43 5.21
CA GLY A 90 -9.96 0.59 6.06
C GLY A 90 -10.62 1.95 5.95
N LYS A 91 -9.93 2.96 6.45
CA LYS A 91 -10.35 4.36 6.40
C LYS A 91 -9.35 5.19 5.63
N VAL A 92 -9.81 5.99 4.69
CA VAL A 92 -8.99 6.96 3.96
C VAL A 92 -8.50 8.03 4.93
N ILE A 93 -7.18 8.14 5.10
CA ILE A 93 -6.55 9.15 5.96
C ILE A 93 -5.97 10.32 5.17
N TYR A 94 -5.76 10.14 3.87
CA TYR A 94 -5.33 11.17 2.92
C TYR A 94 -5.87 10.86 1.53
N ALA A 95 -6.30 11.88 0.81
CA ALA A 95 -6.68 11.85 -0.59
C ALA A 95 -6.43 13.24 -1.18
N GLY A 96 -5.47 13.38 -2.07
CA GLY A 96 -5.04 14.66 -2.64
C GLY A 96 -3.75 14.54 -3.45
N ASN A 97 -3.18 15.68 -3.85
CA ASN A 97 -1.99 15.78 -4.69
C ASN A 97 -0.92 16.74 -4.12
N GLU A 98 -1.05 17.15 -2.87
CA GLU A 98 -0.16 18.14 -2.24
C GLU A 98 1.21 17.56 -1.88
N ILE A 99 1.40 16.23 -1.97
CA ILE A 99 2.68 15.59 -1.69
C ILE A 99 3.49 15.50 -2.99
N PRO A 100 4.57 16.30 -3.12
CA PRO A 100 5.37 16.34 -4.34
C PRO A 100 5.88 14.95 -4.75
N GLY A 101 5.87 14.67 -6.05
CA GLY A 101 6.37 13.43 -6.63
C GLY A 101 5.33 12.33 -6.74
N TYR A 102 4.38 12.22 -5.81
CA TYR A 102 3.37 11.15 -5.80
C TYR A 102 2.18 11.42 -6.74
N GLY A 103 1.98 12.69 -7.16
CA GLY A 103 0.77 13.07 -7.90
C GLY A 103 -0.49 12.82 -7.06
N ASN A 104 -1.55 12.35 -7.69
CA ASN A 104 -2.78 12.00 -6.99
C ASN A 104 -2.55 10.75 -6.12
N LEU A 105 -2.65 10.92 -4.81
CA LEU A 105 -2.31 9.93 -3.79
C LEU A 105 -3.49 9.66 -2.86
N ILE A 106 -3.73 8.38 -2.58
CA ILE A 106 -4.61 7.92 -1.50
C ILE A 106 -3.78 7.18 -0.46
N LEU A 107 -4.00 7.48 0.83
CA LEU A 107 -3.50 6.68 1.94
C LEU A 107 -4.70 6.07 2.68
N ILE A 108 -4.70 4.75 2.86
CA ILE A 108 -5.71 4.02 3.61
C ILE A 108 -5.08 3.43 4.86
N LYS A 109 -5.68 3.74 6.02
CA LYS A 109 -5.32 3.16 7.30
C LYS A 109 -6.19 1.95 7.58
N HIS A 110 -5.56 0.84 7.90
CA HIS A 110 -6.17 -0.43 8.27
C HIS A 110 -5.93 -0.74 9.76
N ASP A 111 -6.50 -1.86 10.23
CA ASP A 111 -6.26 -2.35 11.58
C ASP A 111 -4.78 -2.64 11.84
N ASN A 112 -4.41 -2.74 13.13
CA ASN A 112 -3.06 -3.11 13.55
C ASN A 112 -1.95 -2.24 12.99
N LYS A 113 -2.19 -0.93 12.78
CA LYS A 113 -1.23 0.07 12.28
C LYS A 113 -0.76 -0.18 10.84
N TRP A 114 -1.47 -0.95 10.03
CA TRP A 114 -1.21 -1.07 8.62
C TRP A 114 -1.68 0.18 7.85
N ILE A 115 -0.92 0.56 6.83
CA ILE A 115 -1.25 1.65 5.91
C ILE A 115 -0.89 1.19 4.51
N THR A 116 -1.75 1.47 3.53
CA THR A 116 -1.42 1.34 2.11
C THR A 116 -1.44 2.69 1.43
N ALA A 117 -0.55 2.87 0.44
CA ALA A 117 -0.46 4.04 -0.40
C ALA A 117 -0.72 3.66 -1.87
N TYR A 118 -1.44 4.53 -2.57
CA TYR A 118 -1.80 4.38 -3.99
C TYR A 118 -1.50 5.71 -4.67
N ALA A 119 -0.46 5.77 -5.48
CA ALA A 119 0.01 7.01 -6.10
C ALA A 119 0.02 6.96 -7.63
N HIS A 120 0.24 8.13 -8.26
CA HIS A 120 0.20 8.37 -9.70
C HIS A 120 -1.17 8.15 -10.33
N LEU A 121 -2.25 8.24 -9.50
CA LEU A 121 -3.62 8.08 -9.97
C LEU A 121 -4.00 9.19 -10.95
N GLU A 122 -4.82 8.86 -11.96
CA GLU A 122 -5.46 9.86 -12.81
C GLU A 122 -6.58 10.56 -12.04
N ARG A 123 -7.40 9.79 -11.34
CA ARG A 123 -8.53 10.28 -10.55
C ARG A 123 -8.70 9.53 -9.26
N ILE A 124 -9.03 10.29 -8.22
CA ILE A 124 -9.41 9.80 -6.89
C ILE A 124 -10.94 9.86 -6.78
N PHE A 125 -11.59 8.79 -6.30
CA PHE A 125 -13.04 8.74 -6.11
C PHE A 125 -13.48 8.98 -4.67
N LEU A 126 -12.56 8.99 -3.74
CA LEU A 126 -12.84 9.04 -2.31
C LEU A 126 -12.25 10.30 -1.67
N LYS A 127 -12.88 10.73 -0.60
CA LYS A 127 -12.39 11.83 0.23
C LYS A 127 -11.80 11.31 1.53
N ARG A 128 -10.92 12.11 2.15
CA ARG A 128 -10.42 11.84 3.51
C ARG A 128 -11.59 11.57 4.47
N GLY A 129 -11.48 10.51 5.27
CA GLY A 129 -12.50 10.09 6.22
C GLY A 129 -13.41 8.96 5.71
N ALA A 130 -13.47 8.70 4.41
CA ALA A 130 -14.28 7.63 3.83
C ALA A 130 -13.85 6.25 4.35
N GLN A 131 -14.82 5.37 4.61
CA GLN A 131 -14.60 3.95 4.89
C GLN A 131 -14.59 3.20 3.56
N VAL A 132 -13.70 2.24 3.42
CA VAL A 132 -13.59 1.41 2.20
C VAL A 132 -13.59 -0.06 2.55
N LYS A 133 -14.21 -0.87 1.69
CA LYS A 133 -14.15 -2.32 1.73
C LYS A 133 -12.95 -2.83 0.94
N LYS A 134 -12.45 -4.02 1.27
CA LYS A 134 -11.47 -4.72 0.44
C LYS A 134 -12.04 -4.95 -0.96
N GLY A 135 -11.28 -4.58 -2.01
CA GLY A 135 -11.73 -4.69 -3.41
C GLY A 135 -12.60 -3.55 -3.91
N GLU A 136 -12.93 -2.56 -3.06
CA GLU A 136 -13.70 -1.38 -3.47
C GLU A 136 -12.87 -0.48 -4.36
N LYS A 137 -13.45 0.00 -5.46
CA LYS A 137 -12.82 0.94 -6.40
C LYS A 137 -12.56 2.28 -5.71
N ILE A 138 -11.30 2.72 -5.71
CA ILE A 138 -10.86 3.94 -5.02
C ILE A 138 -10.37 5.02 -5.97
N GLY A 139 -10.02 4.66 -7.19
CA GLY A 139 -9.51 5.55 -8.22
C GLY A 139 -9.22 4.80 -9.51
N ILE A 140 -8.51 5.44 -10.42
CA ILE A 140 -8.03 4.87 -11.68
C ILE A 140 -6.54 5.16 -11.87
N VAL A 141 -5.86 4.26 -12.57
CA VAL A 141 -4.44 4.38 -12.93
C VAL A 141 -4.22 5.60 -13.81
N GLY A 142 -3.14 6.31 -13.57
CA GLY A 142 -2.71 7.44 -14.35
C GLY A 142 -1.20 7.57 -14.43
N SER A 143 -0.76 8.78 -14.74
CA SER A 143 0.65 9.16 -14.79
C SER A 143 0.89 10.49 -14.06
N SER A 144 0.08 10.80 -13.05
CA SER A 144 0.24 12.04 -12.30
C SER A 144 1.50 12.04 -11.42
N GLY A 145 2.04 13.22 -11.13
CA GLY A 145 3.28 13.36 -10.36
C GLY A 145 4.54 13.14 -11.20
N ASN A 146 5.58 12.58 -10.59
CA ASN A 146 6.90 12.49 -11.21
C ASN A 146 7.15 11.13 -11.89
N VAL A 147 6.32 10.80 -12.87
CA VAL A 147 6.43 9.57 -13.69
C VAL A 147 6.15 9.87 -15.15
N ASN A 148 6.73 9.08 -16.06
CA ASN A 148 6.66 9.28 -17.51
C ASN A 148 5.68 8.32 -18.21
N SER A 149 5.07 7.39 -17.49
CA SER A 149 4.16 6.39 -18.04
C SER A 149 3.08 6.01 -17.04
N SER A 150 1.95 5.51 -17.55
CA SER A 150 0.83 5.06 -16.73
C SER A 150 1.24 3.90 -15.83
N GLN A 151 1.10 4.09 -14.53
CA GLN A 151 1.50 3.15 -13.52
C GLN A 151 0.83 3.44 -12.18
N LEU A 152 0.75 2.45 -11.32
CA LEU A 152 0.42 2.59 -9.91
C LEU A 152 1.68 2.40 -9.08
N HIS A 153 2.06 3.39 -8.27
CA HIS A 153 2.99 3.16 -7.18
C HIS A 153 2.20 2.72 -5.95
N PHE A 154 2.54 1.54 -5.43
CA PHE A 154 1.82 0.91 -4.32
C PHE A 154 2.75 0.59 -3.16
N GLU A 155 2.39 1.06 -1.95
CA GLU A 155 3.15 0.77 -0.73
C GLU A 155 2.29 0.02 0.30
N ILE A 156 2.95 -0.86 1.05
CA ILE A 156 2.44 -1.42 2.30
C ILE A 156 3.36 -0.98 3.43
N ARG A 157 2.79 -0.38 4.47
CA ARG A 157 3.54 0.12 5.62
C ARG A 157 2.98 -0.45 6.92
N LYS A 158 3.86 -0.72 7.88
CA LYS A 158 3.51 -1.05 9.26
C LYS A 158 3.98 0.07 10.18
N GLY A 159 3.06 0.92 10.60
CA GLY A 159 3.40 2.18 11.24
C GLY A 159 4.19 3.09 10.29
N LYS A 160 5.44 3.41 10.66
CA LYS A 160 6.33 4.25 9.84
C LYS A 160 7.19 3.47 8.84
N LYS A 161 7.27 2.13 9.00
CA LYS A 161 8.18 1.29 8.21
C LYS A 161 7.49 0.85 6.92
N ALA A 162 8.09 1.12 5.77
CA ALA A 162 7.73 0.52 4.50
C ALA A 162 8.18 -0.94 4.46
N LEU A 163 7.40 -1.78 3.83
CA LEU A 163 7.61 -3.23 3.73
C LEU A 163 7.46 -3.65 2.26
N ASN A 164 8.16 -4.71 1.86
CA ASN A 164 8.04 -5.24 0.51
C ASN A 164 6.59 -5.73 0.24
N PRO A 165 5.82 -5.07 -0.64
CA PRO A 165 4.42 -5.43 -0.85
C PRO A 165 4.22 -6.87 -1.33
N ARG A 166 5.18 -7.43 -2.08
CA ARG A 166 5.10 -8.80 -2.60
C ARG A 166 5.00 -9.88 -1.52
N GLU A 167 5.44 -9.60 -0.30
CA GLU A 167 5.37 -10.53 0.82
C GLU A 167 3.99 -10.61 1.46
N TYR A 168 3.11 -9.63 1.18
CA TYR A 168 1.80 -9.46 1.81
C TYR A 168 0.63 -9.51 0.84
N LEU A 169 0.91 -9.44 -0.47
CA LEU A 169 -0.10 -9.46 -1.52
C LEU A 169 -0.51 -10.88 -1.90
N SER A 170 -1.81 -11.08 -2.12
CA SER A 170 -2.39 -12.29 -2.70
C SER A 170 -3.41 -11.92 -3.78
N TRP A 171 -3.62 -12.79 -4.74
CA TRP A 171 -4.74 -12.65 -5.67
C TRP A 171 -6.05 -12.94 -4.93
N PRO A 172 -7.15 -12.22 -5.24
CA PRO A 172 -8.42 -12.35 -4.51
C PRO A 172 -9.11 -13.70 -4.72
N TYR A 173 -8.67 -14.47 -5.72
CA TYR A 173 -9.27 -15.76 -6.07
C TYR A 173 -8.25 -16.88 -5.85
N SER A 174 -8.69 -17.99 -5.24
CA SER A 174 -7.89 -19.22 -5.19
C SER A 174 -7.74 -19.77 -6.61
N VAL A 175 -6.68 -20.52 -6.86
CA VAL A 175 -6.36 -21.15 -8.16
C VAL A 175 -7.51 -22.06 -8.67
N PHE A 176 -8.50 -22.36 -7.83
CA PHE A 176 -9.66 -23.19 -8.16
C PHE A 176 -10.78 -22.46 -8.91
N ASP A 177 -10.83 -21.13 -8.92
CA ASP A 177 -11.85 -20.37 -9.66
C ASP A 177 -11.55 -20.19 -11.15
N PHE A 178 -10.46 -20.80 -11.64
CA PHE A 178 -10.01 -20.72 -13.04
C PHE A 178 -10.88 -21.47 -14.05
N LYS A 179 -11.92 -22.19 -13.61
CA LYS A 179 -12.78 -22.98 -14.53
C LYS A 179 -13.73 -22.17 -15.41
N PHE A 180 -13.84 -20.84 -15.22
CA PHE A 180 -14.79 -20.00 -16.00
C PHE A 180 -14.19 -18.80 -16.72
N ALA A 181 -12.86 -18.69 -16.81
CA ALA A 181 -12.21 -17.63 -17.58
C ALA A 181 -11.41 -18.22 -18.75
N THR A 182 -12.11 -18.69 -19.76
CA THR A 182 -11.51 -19.23 -21.01
C THR A 182 -11.04 -18.13 -21.95
N ASN A 183 -10.26 -17.14 -21.51
CA ASN A 183 -9.55 -16.23 -22.43
C ASN A 183 -8.42 -15.44 -21.75
N TRP A 184 -7.61 -16.09 -20.91
CA TRP A 184 -6.45 -15.40 -20.32
C TRP A 184 -5.19 -16.24 -20.53
N THR A 185 -4.35 -15.83 -21.45
CA THR A 185 -2.96 -16.29 -21.49
C THR A 185 -2.28 -15.83 -20.20
N ALA A 186 -2.04 -16.78 -19.30
CA ALA A 186 -1.31 -16.56 -18.07
C ALA A 186 0.15 -16.26 -18.42
N VAL A 187 0.54 -14.98 -18.39
CA VAL A 187 1.95 -14.62 -18.26
C VAL A 187 2.26 -14.69 -16.77
N LEU A 188 2.79 -15.82 -16.33
CA LEU A 188 3.44 -15.94 -15.04
C LEU A 188 4.74 -15.13 -15.09
N PRO A 189 4.99 -14.21 -14.15
CA PRO A 189 6.31 -13.59 -14.05
C PRO A 189 7.28 -14.60 -13.44
N GLU A 190 8.38 -14.87 -14.16
CA GLU A 190 9.59 -15.49 -13.63
C GLU A 190 10.23 -14.72 -12.49
#